data_2df7cabdc879bc4744e7018dfaad0dfa
#
_entry.id   2df7cabdc879bc4744e7018dfaad0dfa
#
_cell.length_a   1.000
_cell.length_b   1.000
_cell.length_c   1.000
_cell.angle_alpha   90.00
_cell.angle_beta   90.00
_cell.angle_gamma   90.00
#
_symmetry.space_group_name_H-M   'P 1'
#
loop_
_entity.id
_entity.type
_entity.pdbx_description
1 polymer ?
#
loop_
_entity_poly.entity_id
_entity_poly.type
_entity_poly.pdbx_seq_one_letter_code
_entity_poly.pdbx_strand_id
1 'polypeptide(L)'
;MSSSSENAKFLYQLDDFDIDAESLFKEYPTVWNDDNKLIVFEIAKSSGYPFNGKISYRRWRPSVLPKRADDYKLKFSAHSDVFKYAEQKDPKIVDWHLNFADPDLFVAYGSELLAQDEIQVAEHPILGSIREMLISKK
;
A
#
# COMPACT_ATOMS: atom_id res chain seq x y z
N MET A 1 -24.24 11.91 23.84
CA MET A 1 -23.91 12.01 22.42
C MET A 1 -22.84 13.08 22.22
N SER A 2 -21.57 12.83 22.55
CA SER A 2 -20.49 13.76 22.20
C SER A 2 -19.10 13.08 22.30
N SER A 3 -18.92 11.89 21.72
CA SER A 3 -17.61 11.23 21.79
C SER A 3 -16.89 11.08 20.44
N SER A 4 -17.52 11.47 19.33
CA SER A 4 -16.94 11.31 18.00
C SER A 4 -16.02 12.47 17.56
N SER A 5 -16.09 13.64 18.21
CA SER A 5 -15.28 14.79 17.81
C SER A 5 -13.93 14.90 18.55
N GLU A 6 -13.77 14.24 19.69
CA GLU A 6 -12.52 14.31 20.45
C GLU A 6 -11.42 13.39 19.91
N ASN A 7 -11.77 12.25 19.32
CA ASN A 7 -10.79 11.32 18.75
C ASN A 7 -10.13 11.83 17.46
N ALA A 8 -10.79 12.71 16.73
CA ALA A 8 -10.23 13.28 15.50
C ALA A 8 -9.07 14.26 15.75
N LYS A 9 -8.93 14.76 16.96
CA LYS A 9 -7.89 15.73 17.36
C LYS A 9 -6.47 15.14 17.48
N PHE A 10 -6.35 13.82 17.50
CA PHE A 10 -5.05 13.14 17.68
C PHE A 10 -4.42 12.59 16.41
N LEU A 11 -5.13 12.57 15.30
CA LEU A 11 -4.59 12.14 14.03
C LEU A 11 -3.88 13.34 13.35
N TYR A 12 -2.56 13.34 13.39
CA TYR A 12 -1.75 14.34 12.70
C TYR A 12 -1.23 13.74 11.39
N GLN A 13 -1.67 14.31 10.29
CA GLN A 13 -1.23 13.93 8.96
C GLN A 13 0.13 14.60 8.67
N LEU A 14 1.09 13.78 8.27
CA LEU A 14 2.46 14.21 7.98
C LEU A 14 2.61 14.57 6.51
N ASP A 15 2.06 13.74 5.64
CA ASP A 15 2.09 13.93 4.18
C ASP A 15 0.71 13.66 3.60
N ASP A 16 0.35 14.45 2.61
CA ASP A 16 -0.90 14.36 1.87
C ASP A 16 -0.69 14.88 0.46
N PHE A 17 -0.69 13.98 -0.51
CA PHE A 17 -0.60 14.35 -1.90
C PHE A 17 -1.23 13.32 -2.83
N ASP A 18 -1.74 13.79 -3.95
CA ASP A 18 -2.21 12.98 -5.04
C ASP A 18 -1.19 13.03 -6.18
N ILE A 19 -0.95 11.89 -6.81
CA ILE A 19 0.00 11.75 -7.91
C ILE A 19 -0.72 11.10 -9.07
N ASP A 20 -0.47 11.58 -10.28
CA ASP A 20 -0.84 10.89 -11.50
C ASP A 20 -0.01 9.61 -11.66
N ALA A 21 -0.68 8.48 -11.88
CA ALA A 21 -0.04 7.17 -11.87
C ALA A 21 0.94 6.99 -13.05
N GLU A 22 0.60 7.50 -14.23
CA GLU A 22 1.45 7.41 -15.41
C GLU A 22 2.71 8.24 -15.23
N SER A 23 2.56 9.48 -14.74
CA SER A 23 3.68 10.37 -14.43
C SER A 23 4.59 9.77 -13.38
N LEU A 24 4.04 9.22 -12.30
CA LEU A 24 4.81 8.58 -11.24
C LEU A 24 5.66 7.44 -11.77
N PHE A 25 5.06 6.55 -12.56
CA PHE A 25 5.75 5.39 -13.10
C PHE A 25 6.86 5.77 -14.10
N LYS A 26 6.63 6.83 -14.87
CA LYS A 26 7.59 7.34 -15.84
C LYS A 26 8.77 8.05 -15.17
N GLU A 27 8.51 8.87 -14.15
CA GLU A 27 9.53 9.68 -13.48
C GLU A 27 10.33 8.88 -12.46
N TYR A 28 9.71 7.87 -11.84
CA TYR A 28 10.30 7.06 -10.77
C TYR A 28 10.13 5.56 -11.11
N PRO A 29 10.83 5.06 -12.13
CA PRO A 29 10.72 3.66 -12.52
C PRO A 29 11.22 2.74 -11.40
N THR A 30 10.62 1.57 -11.31
CA THR A 30 11.00 0.54 -10.35
C THR A 30 12.39 -0.03 -10.67
N VAL A 31 13.12 -0.40 -9.61
CA VAL A 31 14.48 -0.99 -9.70
C VAL A 31 14.42 -2.44 -9.23
N TRP A 32 14.71 -3.38 -10.14
CA TRP A 32 14.70 -4.81 -9.86
C TRP A 32 16.12 -5.38 -9.93
N ASN A 33 16.52 -6.08 -8.86
CA ASN A 33 17.82 -6.76 -8.76
C ASN A 33 17.69 -8.29 -8.79
N ASP A 34 16.44 -8.79 -8.79
CA ASP A 34 16.12 -10.21 -8.89
C ASP A 34 15.38 -10.49 -10.20
N ASP A 35 15.91 -11.42 -10.99
CA ASP A 35 15.40 -11.74 -12.34
C ASP A 35 13.98 -12.34 -12.29
N ASN A 36 13.65 -13.11 -11.26
CA ASN A 36 12.32 -13.71 -11.15
C ASN A 36 11.27 -12.64 -10.87
N LYS A 37 11.59 -11.68 -10.00
CA LYS A 37 10.70 -10.54 -9.74
C LYS A 37 10.55 -9.64 -10.96
N LEU A 38 11.61 -9.45 -11.72
CA LEU A 38 11.54 -8.72 -12.98
C LEU A 38 10.57 -9.41 -13.96
N ILE A 39 10.59 -10.75 -14.04
CA ILE A 39 9.64 -11.51 -14.86
C ILE A 39 8.21 -11.28 -14.37
N VAL A 40 7.95 -11.37 -13.08
CA VAL A 40 6.61 -11.12 -12.50
C VAL A 40 6.15 -9.70 -12.82
N PHE A 41 7.03 -8.72 -12.65
CA PHE A 41 6.77 -7.34 -12.98
C PHE A 41 6.42 -7.14 -14.47
N GLU A 42 7.17 -7.73 -15.38
CA GLU A 42 6.88 -7.61 -16.83
C GLU A 42 5.55 -8.30 -17.19
N ILE A 43 5.19 -9.41 -16.54
CA ILE A 43 3.88 -10.05 -16.70
C ILE A 43 2.76 -9.11 -16.21
N ALA A 44 2.91 -8.54 -15.01
CA ALA A 44 1.95 -7.61 -14.44
C ALA A 44 1.76 -6.37 -15.33
N LYS A 45 2.85 -5.83 -15.87
CA LYS A 45 2.84 -4.70 -16.79
C LYS A 45 2.19 -5.04 -18.12
N SER A 46 2.46 -6.23 -18.70
CA SER A 46 1.93 -6.66 -20.00
C SER A 46 0.45 -7.03 -19.95
N SER A 47 -0.09 -7.34 -18.79
CA SER A 47 -1.51 -7.68 -18.61
C SER A 47 -2.47 -6.48 -18.82
N GLY A 48 -1.94 -5.34 -19.26
CA GLY A 48 -2.74 -4.16 -19.59
C GLY A 48 -3.17 -3.38 -18.36
N TYR A 49 -2.38 -3.44 -17.30
CA TYR A 49 -2.61 -2.59 -16.13
C TYR A 49 -2.64 -1.13 -16.58
N PRO A 50 -3.80 -0.48 -16.56
CA PRO A 50 -3.84 0.91 -16.93
C PRO A 50 -3.17 1.69 -15.79
N PHE A 51 -1.92 2.10 -15.98
CA PHE A 51 -1.29 3.08 -15.10
C PHE A 51 -1.93 4.46 -15.31
N ASN A 52 -3.25 4.49 -15.34
CA ASN A 52 -4.04 5.70 -15.45
C ASN A 52 -4.78 5.95 -14.13
N GLY A 53 -5.00 7.20 -13.83
CA GLY A 53 -5.68 7.61 -12.61
C GLY A 53 -4.77 8.24 -11.57
N LYS A 54 -5.30 8.48 -10.39
CA LYS A 54 -4.61 9.15 -9.31
C LYS A 54 -4.33 8.19 -8.17
N ILE A 55 -3.15 8.31 -7.60
CA ILE A 55 -2.75 7.63 -6.38
C ILE A 55 -2.76 8.67 -5.28
N SER A 56 -3.52 8.39 -4.22
CA SER A 56 -3.54 9.21 -3.02
C SER A 56 -2.58 8.62 -1.99
N TYR A 57 -1.51 9.34 -1.69
CA TYR A 57 -0.57 8.99 -0.64
C TYR A 57 -0.87 9.80 0.62
N ARG A 58 -0.98 9.11 1.75
CA ARG A 58 -1.24 9.71 3.05
C ARG A 58 -0.33 9.08 4.10
N ARG A 59 0.42 9.90 4.82
CA ARG A 59 1.24 9.46 5.94
C ARG A 59 0.76 10.11 7.23
N TRP A 60 0.48 9.29 8.22
CA TRP A 60 -0.03 9.72 9.51
C TRP A 60 1.01 9.49 10.61
N ARG A 61 1.01 10.37 11.61
CA ARG A 61 1.79 10.12 12.83
C ARG A 61 1.22 8.90 13.54
N PRO A 62 2.06 7.98 14.05
CA PRO A 62 1.58 6.90 14.89
C PRO A 62 0.71 7.43 16.04
N SER A 63 -0.47 6.86 16.20
CA SER A 63 -1.38 7.17 17.29
C SER A 63 -1.50 5.99 18.23
N VAL A 64 -1.90 6.28 19.48
CA VAL A 64 -2.17 5.23 20.44
C VAL A 64 -3.41 4.46 19.98
N LEU A 65 -3.29 3.15 19.86
CA LEU A 65 -4.43 2.30 19.56
C LEU A 65 -5.48 2.35 20.67
N PRO A 66 -6.77 2.24 20.38
CA PRO A 66 -7.81 2.16 21.38
C PRO A 66 -7.53 1.00 22.34
N LYS A 67 -7.73 1.21 23.63
CA LYS A 67 -7.44 0.22 24.68
C LYS A 67 -8.31 -1.04 24.58
N ARG A 68 -9.44 -0.97 23.91
CA ARG A 68 -10.39 -2.07 23.74
C ARG A 68 -10.91 -2.10 22.32
N ALA A 69 -10.73 -3.25 21.67
CA ALA A 69 -11.35 -3.52 20.38
C ALA A 69 -12.85 -3.90 20.50
N ASP A 70 -13.30 -4.21 21.73
CA ASP A 70 -14.65 -4.69 22.02
C ASP A 70 -15.74 -3.63 21.78
N ASP A 71 -15.37 -2.35 21.78
CA ASP A 71 -16.29 -1.24 21.50
C ASP A 71 -16.69 -1.17 20.02
N TYR A 72 -15.98 -1.91 19.18
CA TYR A 72 -16.27 -2.01 17.75
C TYR A 72 -16.92 -3.37 17.46
N LYS A 73 -18.05 -3.36 16.77
CA LYS A 73 -18.73 -4.59 16.32
C LYS A 73 -17.94 -5.23 15.17
N LEU A 74 -16.72 -5.66 15.46
CA LEU A 74 -15.86 -6.30 14.49
C LEU A 74 -16.32 -7.71 14.19
N LYS A 75 -16.35 -8.08 12.92
CA LYS A 75 -16.54 -9.46 12.49
C LYS A 75 -15.19 -9.97 11.99
N PHE A 76 -14.77 -11.09 12.53
CA PHE A 76 -13.54 -11.76 12.11
C PHE A 76 -13.86 -12.93 11.22
N SER A 77 -13.13 -13.05 10.13
CA SER A 77 -13.16 -14.19 9.23
C SER A 77 -11.73 -14.63 8.97
N ALA A 78 -11.43 -15.90 9.20
CA ALA A 78 -10.13 -16.47 8.91
C ALA A 78 -10.16 -17.14 7.54
N HIS A 79 -9.18 -16.84 6.71
CA HIS A 79 -8.97 -17.46 5.41
C HIS A 79 -7.63 -18.17 5.39
N SER A 80 -7.58 -19.34 4.74
CA SER A 80 -6.35 -20.12 4.60
C SER A 80 -5.53 -19.74 3.37
N ASP A 81 -6.06 -18.86 2.54
CA ASP A 81 -5.39 -18.40 1.33
C ASP A 81 -4.32 -17.34 1.67
N VAL A 82 -3.14 -17.50 1.07
CA VAL A 82 -2.04 -16.56 1.23
C VAL A 82 -2.18 -15.47 0.16
N PHE A 83 -2.22 -14.22 0.59
CA PHE A 83 -2.15 -13.02 -0.28
C PHE A 83 -3.17 -12.96 -1.42
N LYS A 84 -4.36 -13.54 -1.22
CA LYS A 84 -5.45 -13.38 -2.18
C LYS A 84 -6.20 -12.08 -1.92
N TYR A 85 -6.00 -11.12 -2.79
CA TYR A 85 -6.74 -9.85 -2.77
C TYR A 85 -7.87 -9.93 -3.80
N ALA A 86 -9.07 -10.29 -3.35
CA ALA A 86 -10.24 -10.28 -4.22
C ALA A 86 -10.71 -8.83 -4.42
N GLU A 87 -10.99 -8.47 -5.66
CA GLU A 87 -11.53 -7.15 -5.97
C GLU A 87 -12.87 -6.93 -5.27
N GLN A 88 -12.99 -5.80 -4.55
CA GLN A 88 -14.24 -5.40 -3.91
C GLN A 88 -15.24 -4.92 -4.96
N LYS A 89 -16.40 -5.56 -4.99
CA LYS A 89 -17.47 -5.24 -5.95
C LYS A 89 -18.51 -4.27 -5.40
N ASP A 90 -18.62 -4.14 -4.08
CA ASP A 90 -19.54 -3.19 -3.45
C ASP A 90 -18.85 -1.83 -3.26
N PRO A 91 -19.29 -0.77 -3.96
CA PRO A 91 -18.66 0.54 -3.85
C PRO A 91 -18.81 1.22 -2.47
N LYS A 92 -19.61 0.64 -1.58
CA LYS A 92 -19.79 1.12 -0.20
C LYS A 92 -18.78 0.51 0.76
N ILE A 93 -18.03 -0.50 0.32
CA ILE A 93 -17.04 -1.19 1.13
C ILE A 93 -15.66 -0.73 0.67
N VAL A 94 -14.81 -0.41 1.63
CA VAL A 94 -13.40 -0.10 1.39
C VAL A 94 -12.57 -1.20 2.04
N ASP A 95 -11.82 -1.93 1.23
CA ASP A 95 -10.88 -2.93 1.71
C ASP A 95 -9.54 -2.29 2.07
N TRP A 96 -9.06 -2.62 3.24
CA TRP A 96 -7.73 -2.22 3.69
C TRP A 96 -6.84 -3.44 3.79
N HIS A 97 -5.77 -3.44 3.04
CA HIS A 97 -4.77 -4.50 3.07
C HIS A 97 -3.61 -4.07 3.95
N LEU A 98 -3.40 -4.82 5.04
CA LEU A 98 -2.25 -4.59 5.91
C LEU A 98 -0.98 -5.10 5.25
N ASN A 99 0.07 -4.32 5.38
CA ASN A 99 1.41 -4.68 4.97
C ASN A 99 2.29 -4.90 6.22
N PHE A 100 3.12 -5.92 6.22
CA PHE A 100 4.18 -6.11 7.23
C PHE A 100 5.36 -5.20 6.93
N ALA A 101 5.11 -3.90 6.96
CA ALA A 101 6.04 -2.92 6.49
C ALA A 101 7.26 -2.77 7.40
N ASP A 102 8.43 -2.73 6.79
CA ASP A 102 9.63 -2.17 7.38
C ASP A 102 9.43 -0.66 7.65
N PRO A 103 10.09 -0.07 8.66
CA PRO A 103 10.13 1.38 8.84
C PRO A 103 10.56 2.15 7.58
N ASP A 104 11.37 1.53 6.72
CA ASP A 104 11.70 2.02 5.38
C ASP A 104 10.82 1.30 4.35
N LEU A 105 9.70 1.91 4.02
CA LEU A 105 8.62 1.34 3.20
C LEU A 105 9.15 0.67 1.93
N PHE A 106 8.83 -0.63 1.75
CA PHE A 106 9.22 -1.44 0.60
C PHE A 106 10.74 -1.55 0.35
N VAL A 107 11.57 -1.49 1.42
CA VAL A 107 13.03 -1.41 1.30
C VAL A 107 13.66 -2.52 0.47
N ALA A 108 13.13 -3.72 0.53
CA ALA A 108 13.67 -4.91 -0.13
C ALA A 108 12.91 -5.34 -1.39
N TYR A 109 11.99 -4.52 -1.90
CA TYR A 109 11.10 -4.95 -2.98
C TYR A 109 11.83 -5.46 -4.22
N GLY A 110 12.95 -4.87 -4.57
CA GLY A 110 13.76 -5.24 -5.74
C GLY A 110 14.74 -6.38 -5.49
N SER A 111 14.94 -6.80 -4.22
CA SER A 111 15.88 -7.86 -3.85
C SER A 111 15.28 -9.26 -4.06
N GLU A 112 16.08 -10.31 -3.80
CA GLU A 112 15.65 -11.71 -3.83
C GLU A 112 14.70 -12.10 -2.69
N LEU A 113 14.49 -11.24 -1.69
CA LEU A 113 13.58 -11.50 -0.57
C LEU A 113 12.13 -11.56 -1.06
N LEU A 114 11.39 -12.60 -0.70
CA LEU A 114 9.99 -12.84 -1.03
C LEU A 114 9.14 -12.88 0.25
N ALA A 115 9.05 -11.77 0.95
CA ALA A 115 8.08 -11.58 2.02
C ALA A 115 6.80 -10.92 1.47
N GLN A 116 5.84 -10.62 2.32
CA GLN A 116 4.53 -10.13 1.90
C GLN A 116 4.61 -8.82 1.13
N ASP A 117 5.40 -7.87 1.61
CA ASP A 117 5.52 -6.54 1.02
C ASP A 117 6.26 -6.58 -0.32
N GLU A 118 7.28 -7.42 -0.47
CA GLU A 118 7.97 -7.59 -1.74
C GLU A 118 7.07 -8.23 -2.81
N ILE A 119 6.28 -9.24 -2.41
CA ILE A 119 5.29 -9.86 -3.31
C ILE A 119 4.22 -8.83 -3.70
N GLN A 120 3.75 -8.04 -2.74
CA GLN A 120 2.76 -7.00 -3.01
C GLN A 120 3.26 -5.97 -4.03
N VAL A 121 4.53 -5.56 -3.94
CA VAL A 121 5.13 -4.65 -4.94
C VAL A 121 5.29 -5.33 -6.30
N ALA A 122 5.63 -6.62 -6.35
CA ALA A 122 5.72 -7.35 -7.61
C ALA A 122 4.35 -7.45 -8.31
N GLU A 123 3.28 -7.67 -7.55
CA GLU A 123 1.90 -7.72 -8.07
C GLU A 123 1.33 -6.33 -8.40
N HIS A 124 1.78 -5.29 -7.68
CA HIS A 124 1.35 -3.91 -7.85
C HIS A 124 2.55 -2.98 -8.09
N PRO A 125 3.12 -2.98 -9.30
CA PRO A 125 4.39 -2.31 -9.61
C PRO A 125 4.44 -0.82 -9.25
N ILE A 126 3.30 -0.15 -9.25
CA ILE A 126 3.21 1.27 -8.89
C ILE A 126 3.69 1.55 -7.46
N LEU A 127 3.62 0.57 -6.55
CA LEU A 127 4.12 0.70 -5.18
C LEU A 127 5.64 0.87 -5.14
N GLY A 128 6.35 0.20 -6.04
CA GLY A 128 7.80 0.40 -6.20
C GLY A 128 8.11 1.83 -6.65
N SER A 129 7.36 2.37 -7.61
CA SER A 129 7.52 3.76 -8.04
C SER A 129 7.23 4.78 -6.94
N ILE A 130 6.26 4.50 -6.05
CA ILE A 130 6.03 5.32 -4.85
C ILE A 130 7.29 5.33 -3.97
N ARG A 131 7.91 4.17 -3.74
CA ARG A 131 9.16 4.09 -2.98
C ARG A 131 10.25 4.93 -3.62
N GLU A 132 10.51 4.76 -4.91
CA GLU A 132 11.57 5.49 -5.61
C GLU A 132 11.36 7.01 -5.51
N MET A 133 10.12 7.47 -5.66
CA MET A 133 9.76 8.86 -5.45
C MET A 133 10.04 9.32 -4.01
N LEU A 134 9.65 8.54 -3.00
CA LEU A 134 9.85 8.91 -1.60
C LEU A 134 11.34 8.99 -1.24
N ILE A 135 12.18 8.13 -1.81
CA ILE A 135 13.63 8.17 -1.64
C ILE A 135 14.21 9.45 -2.27
N SER A 136 13.75 9.80 -3.46
CA SER A 136 14.26 10.98 -4.18
C SER A 136 13.95 12.31 -3.49
N LYS A 137 12.97 12.32 -2.59
CA LYS A 137 12.56 13.51 -1.82
C LYS A 137 13.22 13.62 -0.44
N LYS A 138 14.04 12.64 -0.05
CA LYS A 138 14.84 12.68 1.19
C LYS A 138 16.08 13.53 0.98
#